data_d253a9b9ecac34ef2d1053c09a95ecc1
#
_entry.id   d253a9b9ecac34ef2d1053c09a95ecc1
#
_cell.length_a   1.000
_cell.length_b   1.000
_cell.length_c   1.000
_cell.angle_alpha   90.00
_cell.angle_beta   90.00
_cell.angle_gamma   90.00
#
_symmetry.space_group_name_H-M   'P 1'
#
loop_
_entity.id
_entity.type
_entity.pdbx_description
1 polymer ?
#
loop_
_entity_poly.entity_id
_entity_poly.type
_entity_poly.pdbx_seq_one_letter_code
_entity_poly.pdbx_strand_id
1 'polypeptide(L)'
;GHVVTPGVSYELTAVVGSLLGLTACYLFLRVWTPTTPEEDRTAVDEADRPDRERVVMALAPYVLVVVIIAITKLWKAGGDLAALLASTDVKIRWPGVYGGLLTDRGEPASSAVYTLQTLSNPGTWIFLTAIIIAVLYGVRSSGGRYPTSVRAMFAVLPRTVHTLRMSILTIAMVMALAYVMNFSGQTTAVGAALATTGAAFAFLSPILGWIGTAVAGSATSAGALFANLQSTAAAGAGLDPRILLAANTIGGGLGKIVSPQNLAIAATAVDAE
;
A
#
# COMPACT_ATOMS: atom_id res chain seq x y z
N GLY A 1 -9.75 23.45 -0.57
CA GLY A 1 -8.71 23.73 0.39
C GLY A 1 -8.04 22.47 0.84
N HIS A 2 -6.77 22.32 0.58
CA HIS A 2 -5.96 21.21 1.11
C HIS A 2 -5.89 21.35 2.63
N VAL A 3 -6.54 20.48 3.38
CA VAL A 3 -6.20 20.27 4.78
C VAL A 3 -4.95 19.37 4.77
N VAL A 4 -3.85 19.95 4.36
CA VAL A 4 -2.52 19.40 4.60
C VAL A 4 -2.03 20.13 5.84
N THR A 5 -1.76 19.42 6.92
CA THR A 5 -0.93 19.96 7.98
C THR A 5 0.32 20.55 7.32
N PRO A 6 0.64 21.84 7.52
CA PRO A 6 1.76 22.46 6.82
C PRO A 6 3.01 21.65 7.12
N GLY A 7 3.61 21.06 6.08
CA GLY A 7 4.90 20.38 6.16
C GLY A 7 4.91 18.86 6.06
N VAL A 8 3.76 18.16 6.06
CA VAL A 8 3.73 16.69 5.87
C VAL A 8 3.00 16.36 4.57
N SER A 9 3.68 15.69 3.65
CA SER A 9 3.07 15.14 2.43
C SER A 9 2.06 14.07 2.80
N TYR A 10 0.88 14.04 2.12
CA TYR A 10 -0.14 13.01 2.32
C TYR A 10 0.42 11.58 2.13
N GLU A 11 1.48 11.43 1.35
CA GLU A 11 2.15 10.15 1.09
C GLU A 11 2.88 9.59 2.33
N LEU A 12 3.26 10.43 3.27
CA LEU A 12 3.91 10.03 4.52
C LEU A 12 2.96 9.95 5.71
N THR A 13 1.68 10.23 5.55
CA THR A 13 0.69 10.21 6.64
C THR A 13 0.68 8.86 7.37
N ALA A 14 0.76 7.75 6.61
CA ALA A 14 0.81 6.41 7.19
C ALA A 14 2.09 6.16 8.00
N VAL A 15 3.23 6.66 7.54
CA VAL A 15 4.52 6.54 8.25
C VAL A 15 4.48 7.33 9.55
N VAL A 16 4.02 8.59 9.50
CA VAL A 16 3.89 9.44 10.69
C VAL A 16 2.91 8.83 11.69
N GLY A 17 1.74 8.36 11.22
CA GLY A 17 0.75 7.69 12.06
C GLY A 17 1.31 6.43 12.75
N SER A 18 2.07 5.62 12.01
CA SER A 18 2.71 4.41 12.56
C SER A 18 3.79 4.73 13.59
N LEU A 19 4.61 5.76 13.34
CA LEU A 19 5.62 6.21 14.30
C LEU A 19 5.00 6.78 15.58
N LEU A 20 3.93 7.56 15.45
CA LEU A 20 3.18 8.06 16.61
C LEU A 20 2.55 6.91 17.39
N GLY A 21 1.94 5.94 16.71
CA GLY A 21 1.37 4.75 17.34
C GLY A 21 2.43 3.92 18.06
N LEU A 22 3.59 3.68 17.44
CA LEU A 22 4.71 2.98 18.06
C LEU A 22 5.24 3.74 19.30
N THR A 23 5.39 5.04 19.19
CA THR A 23 5.84 5.88 20.31
C THR A 23 4.82 5.84 21.45
N ALA A 24 3.54 5.99 21.16
CA ALA A 24 2.48 5.90 22.15
C ALA A 24 2.44 4.52 22.84
N CYS A 25 2.57 3.44 22.07
CA CYS A 25 2.65 2.09 22.60
C CYS A 25 3.88 1.90 23.49
N TYR A 26 5.05 2.37 23.06
CA TYR A 26 6.27 2.32 23.85
C TYR A 26 6.15 3.08 25.18
N LEU A 27 5.59 4.29 25.14
CA LEU A 27 5.36 5.10 26.35
C LEU A 27 4.33 4.44 27.27
N PHE A 28 3.26 3.86 26.69
CA PHE A 28 2.26 3.14 27.44
C PHE A 28 2.87 1.93 28.18
N LEU A 29 3.68 1.13 27.50
CA LEU A 29 4.36 -0.04 28.11
C LEU A 29 5.42 0.34 29.16
N ARG A 30 5.85 1.61 29.20
CA ARG A 30 6.69 2.12 30.29
C ARG A 30 5.91 2.31 31.60
N VAL A 31 4.62 2.59 31.50
CA VAL A 31 3.73 2.86 32.63
C VAL A 31 2.93 1.62 33.02
N TRP A 32 2.55 0.83 32.02
CA TRP A 32 1.70 -0.35 32.21
C TRP A 32 2.47 -1.63 31.83
N THR A 33 2.55 -2.56 32.76
CA THR A 33 3.12 -3.88 32.52
C THR A 33 2.00 -4.91 32.44
N PRO A 34 1.94 -5.73 31.37
CA PRO A 34 0.93 -6.76 31.25
C PRO A 34 1.10 -7.81 32.37
N THR A 35 0.00 -8.19 32.99
CA THR A 35 -0.06 -9.33 33.91
C THR A 35 -0.10 -10.61 33.09
N THR A 36 1.06 -11.07 32.66
CA THR A 36 1.18 -12.35 31.96
C THR A 36 1.32 -13.46 33.00
N PRO A 37 0.53 -14.54 32.96
CA PRO A 37 0.73 -15.72 33.81
C PRO A 37 2.16 -16.24 33.69
N GLU A 38 2.69 -16.81 34.77
CA GLU A 38 4.08 -17.31 34.77
C GLU A 38 4.33 -18.39 33.73
N GLU A 39 3.30 -19.18 33.43
CA GLU A 39 3.31 -20.27 32.45
C GLU A 39 3.56 -19.73 31.01
N ASP A 40 3.11 -18.51 30.71
CA ASP A 40 3.25 -17.87 29.39
C ASP A 40 4.46 -16.92 29.33
N ARG A 41 5.23 -16.79 30.39
CA ARG A 41 6.44 -15.97 30.42
C ARG A 41 7.58 -16.72 29.78
N THR A 42 7.83 -16.48 28.51
CA THR A 42 9.07 -16.92 27.87
C THR A 42 10.24 -16.16 28.51
N ALA A 43 11.01 -16.84 29.36
CA ALA A 43 12.25 -16.29 29.88
C ALA A 43 13.20 -16.06 28.70
N VAL A 44 13.41 -14.80 28.33
CA VAL A 44 14.44 -14.45 27.34
C VAL A 44 15.78 -14.66 28.03
N ASP A 45 16.49 -15.70 27.63
CA ASP A 45 17.86 -15.94 28.10
C ASP A 45 18.72 -14.70 27.81
N GLU A 46 19.53 -14.26 28.76
CA GLU A 46 20.41 -13.09 28.56
C GLU A 46 21.37 -13.30 27.37
N ALA A 47 21.70 -14.55 27.08
CA ALA A 47 22.51 -14.95 25.93
C ALA A 47 21.79 -14.71 24.58
N ASP A 48 20.46 -14.69 24.56
CA ASP A 48 19.63 -14.48 23.36
C ASP A 48 19.25 -13.01 23.13
N ARG A 49 19.64 -12.11 24.06
CA ARG A 49 19.41 -10.68 23.84
C ARG A 49 20.18 -10.21 22.62
N PRO A 50 19.48 -9.63 21.63
CA PRO A 50 20.15 -9.16 20.42
C PRO A 50 21.14 -8.05 20.77
N ASP A 51 22.37 -8.18 20.33
CA ASP A 51 23.36 -7.11 20.47
C ASP A 51 22.94 -5.90 19.61
N ARG A 52 23.55 -4.75 19.88
CA ARG A 52 23.22 -3.49 19.20
C ARG A 52 23.39 -3.59 17.68
N GLU A 53 24.38 -4.36 17.21
CA GLU A 53 24.62 -4.57 15.79
C GLU A 53 23.48 -5.37 15.16
N ARG A 54 23.01 -6.44 15.80
CA ARG A 54 21.86 -7.22 15.32
C ARG A 54 20.60 -6.38 15.22
N VAL A 55 20.32 -5.54 16.21
CA VAL A 55 19.14 -4.65 16.19
C VAL A 55 19.25 -3.65 15.03
N VAL A 56 20.41 -3.01 14.86
CA VAL A 56 20.63 -2.05 13.77
C VAL A 56 20.49 -2.73 12.42
N MET A 57 21.09 -3.91 12.22
CA MET A 57 20.99 -4.63 10.97
C MET A 57 19.58 -5.15 10.70
N ALA A 58 18.84 -5.59 11.71
CA ALA A 58 17.45 -6.01 11.57
C ALA A 58 16.53 -4.83 11.18
N LEU A 59 16.80 -3.63 11.67
CA LEU A 59 16.01 -2.44 11.36
C LEU A 59 16.46 -1.75 10.06
N ALA A 60 17.68 -1.99 9.60
CA ALA A 60 18.24 -1.33 8.41
C ALA A 60 17.35 -1.42 7.17
N PRO A 61 16.72 -2.56 6.81
CA PRO A 61 15.82 -2.63 5.66
C PRO A 61 14.64 -1.66 5.75
N TYR A 62 14.01 -1.61 6.90
CA TYR A 62 12.84 -0.75 7.13
C TYR A 62 13.19 0.73 7.09
N VAL A 63 14.29 1.11 7.78
CA VAL A 63 14.77 2.49 7.80
C VAL A 63 15.20 2.94 6.40
N LEU A 64 15.94 2.11 5.66
CA LEU A 64 16.37 2.42 4.30
C LEU A 64 15.20 2.61 3.33
N VAL A 65 14.18 1.74 3.37
CA VAL A 65 12.98 1.89 2.54
C VAL A 65 12.28 3.21 2.84
N VAL A 66 12.06 3.52 4.13
CA VAL A 66 11.39 4.76 4.54
C VAL A 66 12.19 5.99 4.10
N VAL A 67 13.50 6.01 4.34
CA VAL A 67 14.37 7.13 3.99
C VAL A 67 14.43 7.33 2.47
N ILE A 68 14.60 6.27 1.69
CA ILE A 68 14.68 6.36 0.23
C ILE A 68 13.35 6.86 -0.34
N ILE A 69 12.22 6.30 0.09
CA ILE A 69 10.90 6.77 -0.37
C ILE A 69 10.66 8.21 0.07
N ALA A 70 11.04 8.61 1.29
CA ALA A 70 10.91 9.98 1.75
C ALA A 70 11.73 10.95 0.87
N ILE A 71 12.97 10.59 0.53
CA ILE A 71 13.82 11.37 -0.36
C ILE A 71 13.17 11.52 -1.73
N THR A 72 12.72 10.44 -2.35
CA THR A 72 12.11 10.46 -3.70
C THR A 72 10.83 11.29 -3.78
N LYS A 73 10.12 11.46 -2.65
CA LYS A 73 8.83 12.17 -2.60
C LYS A 73 8.92 13.59 -2.04
N LEU A 74 9.85 13.85 -1.12
CA LEU A 74 9.92 15.12 -0.38
C LEU A 74 11.10 16.01 -0.79
N TRP A 75 12.07 15.48 -1.54
CA TRP A 75 13.25 16.25 -1.88
C TRP A 75 12.93 17.38 -2.86
N LYS A 76 13.05 18.61 -2.38
CA LYS A 76 12.85 19.84 -3.15
C LYS A 76 14.09 20.76 -3.18
N ALA A 77 15.16 20.37 -2.47
CA ALA A 77 16.41 21.13 -2.48
C ALA A 77 17.13 20.93 -3.84
N GLY A 78 17.26 22.00 -4.61
CA GLY A 78 17.87 21.96 -5.95
C GLY A 78 16.95 21.53 -7.09
N GLY A 79 15.65 21.32 -6.83
CA GLY A 79 14.62 20.91 -7.78
C GLY A 79 13.60 19.97 -7.19
N ASP A 80 12.46 19.81 -7.87
CA ASP A 80 11.43 18.85 -7.44
C ASP A 80 11.81 17.45 -7.96
N LEU A 81 12.43 16.63 -7.10
CA LEU A 81 12.87 15.29 -7.46
C LEU A 81 11.67 14.40 -7.87
N ALA A 82 10.53 14.56 -7.23
CA ALA A 82 9.34 13.80 -7.59
C ALA A 82 8.88 14.13 -9.03
N ALA A 83 8.91 15.40 -9.42
CA ALA A 83 8.62 15.83 -10.80
C ALA A 83 9.66 15.32 -11.80
N LEU A 84 10.94 15.32 -11.43
CA LEU A 84 12.01 14.77 -12.27
C LEU A 84 11.82 13.26 -12.47
N LEU A 85 11.50 12.52 -11.44
CA LEU A 85 11.24 11.08 -11.55
C LEU A 85 9.98 10.81 -12.38
N ALA A 86 8.92 11.61 -12.22
CA ALA A 86 7.71 11.50 -13.02
C ALA A 86 7.93 11.82 -14.51
N SER A 87 8.96 12.59 -14.86
CA SER A 87 9.31 12.83 -16.27
C SER A 87 9.78 11.58 -17.02
N THR A 88 10.18 10.53 -16.28
CA THR A 88 10.56 9.23 -16.85
C THR A 88 9.36 8.33 -17.16
N ASP A 89 8.14 8.73 -16.78
CA ASP A 89 6.94 7.95 -16.97
C ASP A 89 6.53 7.88 -18.44
N VAL A 90 6.15 6.70 -18.89
CA VAL A 90 5.77 6.45 -20.27
C VAL A 90 4.25 6.39 -20.38
N LYS A 91 3.68 7.27 -21.20
CA LYS A 91 2.23 7.28 -21.48
C LYS A 91 1.91 6.34 -22.63
N ILE A 92 1.20 5.26 -22.35
CA ILE A 92 0.78 4.26 -23.32
C ILE A 92 -0.70 4.47 -23.61
N ARG A 93 -1.04 4.75 -24.84
CA ARG A 93 -2.43 4.84 -25.30
C ARG A 93 -2.96 3.42 -25.51
N TRP A 94 -4.11 3.07 -24.89
CA TRP A 94 -4.70 1.76 -25.05
C TRP A 94 -5.09 1.51 -26.50
N PRO A 95 -4.52 0.50 -27.17
CA PRO A 95 -4.87 0.19 -28.55
C PRO A 95 -6.36 -0.14 -28.68
N GLY A 96 -7.05 0.45 -29.67
CA GLY A 96 -8.48 0.23 -29.90
C GLY A 96 -9.44 0.94 -28.94
N VAL A 97 -8.96 1.51 -27.85
CA VAL A 97 -9.78 2.24 -26.86
C VAL A 97 -9.53 3.75 -26.95
N TYR A 98 -8.28 4.15 -27.14
CA TYR A 98 -7.92 5.57 -27.26
C TYR A 98 -8.54 6.18 -28.53
N GLY A 99 -9.31 7.24 -28.35
CA GLY A 99 -10.08 7.87 -29.43
C GLY A 99 -11.46 7.29 -29.68
N GLY A 100 -11.74 6.05 -29.20
CA GLY A 100 -13.08 5.47 -29.22
C GLY A 100 -13.88 5.79 -27.95
N LEU A 101 -13.20 6.00 -26.82
CA LEU A 101 -13.82 6.41 -25.57
C LEU A 101 -13.67 7.93 -25.41
N LEU A 102 -14.80 8.64 -25.54
CA LEU A 102 -14.84 10.10 -25.46
C LEU A 102 -15.50 10.55 -24.16
N THR A 103 -15.08 11.71 -23.66
CA THR A 103 -15.77 12.44 -22.59
C THR A 103 -17.03 13.12 -23.13
N ASP A 104 -17.88 13.66 -22.26
CA ASP A 104 -19.07 14.45 -22.61
C ASP A 104 -18.74 15.68 -23.50
N ARG A 105 -17.46 16.10 -23.54
CA ARG A 105 -16.96 17.20 -24.39
C ARG A 105 -16.42 16.73 -25.73
N GLY A 106 -16.48 15.43 -26.03
CA GLY A 106 -15.96 14.84 -27.26
C GLY A 106 -14.43 14.67 -27.29
N GLU A 107 -13.75 14.86 -26.15
CA GLU A 107 -12.32 14.62 -26.02
C GLU A 107 -12.01 13.17 -25.63
N PRO A 108 -10.86 12.60 -26.05
CA PRO A 108 -10.48 11.26 -25.62
C PRO A 108 -10.40 11.18 -24.07
N ALA A 109 -11.04 10.18 -23.50
CA ALA A 109 -11.04 9.98 -22.04
C ALA A 109 -9.61 9.73 -21.52
N SER A 110 -9.24 10.41 -20.45
CA SER A 110 -7.91 10.26 -19.82
C SER A 110 -7.65 8.83 -19.33
N SER A 111 -8.70 8.12 -18.98
CA SER A 111 -8.65 6.68 -18.59
C SER A 111 -8.21 5.76 -19.75
N ALA A 112 -8.30 6.23 -21.01
CA ALA A 112 -7.80 5.50 -22.18
C ALA A 112 -6.27 5.61 -22.37
N VAL A 113 -5.56 6.28 -21.44
CA VAL A 113 -4.11 6.37 -21.41
C VAL A 113 -3.58 5.74 -20.13
N TYR A 114 -2.79 4.70 -20.28
CA TYR A 114 -2.08 4.10 -19.14
C TYR A 114 -0.73 4.80 -18.94
N THR A 115 -0.44 5.22 -17.71
CA THR A 115 0.87 5.78 -17.37
C THR A 115 1.72 4.70 -16.73
N LEU A 116 2.69 4.19 -17.49
CA LEU A 116 3.70 3.26 -16.97
C LEU A 116 4.71 4.05 -16.13
N GLN A 117 4.53 4.01 -14.84
CA GLN A 117 5.43 4.64 -13.89
C GLN A 117 6.71 3.82 -13.78
N THR A 118 7.85 4.42 -14.11
CA THR A 118 9.17 3.79 -14.03
C THR A 118 9.89 4.17 -12.73
N LEU A 119 10.58 5.30 -12.72
CA LEU A 119 11.27 5.79 -11.52
C LEU A 119 10.34 6.54 -10.55
N SER A 120 9.16 6.95 -10.95
CA SER A 120 8.15 7.52 -10.06
C SER A 120 7.43 6.47 -9.20
N ASN A 121 7.53 5.17 -9.58
CA ASN A 121 6.88 4.06 -8.88
C ASN A 121 7.62 3.70 -7.59
N PRO A 122 6.96 3.67 -6.43
CA PRO A 122 7.58 3.24 -5.18
C PRO A 122 8.16 1.81 -5.23
N GLY A 123 7.56 0.92 -6.02
CA GLY A 123 8.03 -0.46 -6.20
C GLY A 123 9.45 -0.54 -6.76
N THR A 124 9.82 0.36 -7.68
CA THR A 124 11.17 0.45 -8.22
C THR A 124 12.19 0.76 -7.11
N TRP A 125 11.85 1.70 -6.22
CA TRP A 125 12.71 2.09 -5.10
C TRP A 125 12.80 1.02 -4.02
N ILE A 126 11.72 0.28 -3.76
CA ILE A 126 11.74 -0.89 -2.87
C ILE A 126 12.68 -1.96 -3.42
N PHE A 127 12.61 -2.23 -4.73
CA PHE A 127 13.50 -3.19 -5.38
C PHE A 127 14.99 -2.75 -5.32
N LEU A 128 15.26 -1.48 -5.61
CA LEU A 128 16.61 -0.92 -5.49
C LEU A 128 17.12 -0.95 -4.05
N THR A 129 16.25 -0.67 -3.08
CA THR A 129 16.58 -0.79 -1.65
C THR A 129 16.94 -2.23 -1.28
N ALA A 130 16.23 -3.22 -1.81
CA ALA A 130 16.56 -4.62 -1.59
C ALA A 130 17.97 -4.98 -2.11
N ILE A 131 18.40 -4.41 -3.24
CA ILE A 131 19.78 -4.55 -3.75
C ILE A 131 20.78 -3.92 -2.78
N ILE A 132 20.51 -2.69 -2.32
CA ILE A 132 21.38 -2.00 -1.36
C ILE A 132 21.54 -2.83 -0.07
N ILE A 133 20.45 -3.40 0.44
CA ILE A 133 20.46 -4.25 1.63
C ILE A 133 21.24 -5.54 1.38
N ALA A 134 21.08 -6.15 0.21
CA ALA A 134 21.84 -7.36 -0.15
C ALA A 134 23.35 -7.08 -0.22
N VAL A 135 23.75 -5.91 -0.72
CA VAL A 135 25.14 -5.46 -0.69
C VAL A 135 25.60 -5.21 0.74
N LEU A 136 24.82 -4.47 1.54
CA LEU A 136 25.14 -4.15 2.94
C LEU A 136 25.37 -5.43 3.76
N TYR A 137 24.47 -6.40 3.64
CA TYR A 137 24.57 -7.67 4.35
C TYR A 137 25.75 -8.52 3.82
N GLY A 138 26.00 -8.50 2.50
CA GLY A 138 27.15 -9.19 1.91
C GLY A 138 28.49 -8.65 2.39
N VAL A 139 28.62 -7.32 2.53
CA VAL A 139 29.83 -6.66 3.04
C VAL A 139 30.00 -6.86 4.55
N ARG A 140 28.89 -6.85 5.30
CA ARG A 140 28.87 -7.01 6.77
C ARG A 140 28.79 -8.46 7.23
N SER A 141 28.84 -9.42 6.31
CA SER A 141 28.76 -10.87 6.62
C SER A 141 30.01 -11.37 7.32
N SER A 142 30.30 -10.86 8.53
CA SER A 142 31.37 -11.40 9.36
C SER A 142 31.02 -12.82 9.83
N GLY A 143 31.69 -13.81 9.27
CA GLY A 143 31.54 -15.21 9.68
C GLY A 143 30.21 -15.88 9.29
N GLY A 144 29.52 -15.41 8.24
CA GLY A 144 28.26 -15.99 7.80
C GLY A 144 27.03 -15.60 8.61
N ARG A 145 27.14 -14.62 9.50
CA ARG A 145 26.03 -14.15 10.35
C ARG A 145 24.86 -13.55 9.55
N TYR A 146 25.15 -12.98 8.37
CA TYR A 146 24.17 -12.43 7.45
C TYR A 146 24.37 -13.04 6.06
N PRO A 147 23.91 -14.29 5.81
CA PRO A 147 24.24 -15.05 4.60
C PRO A 147 23.44 -14.58 3.38
N THR A 148 23.38 -13.28 3.15
CA THR A 148 22.66 -12.68 2.03
C THR A 148 23.65 -11.97 1.12
N SER A 149 23.52 -12.19 -0.18
CA SER A 149 24.31 -11.53 -1.22
C SER A 149 23.41 -11.14 -2.38
N VAL A 150 23.87 -10.22 -3.23
CA VAL A 150 23.14 -9.83 -4.45
C VAL A 150 22.84 -11.04 -5.32
N ARG A 151 23.79 -11.98 -5.45
CA ARG A 151 23.57 -13.23 -6.20
C ARG A 151 22.47 -14.07 -5.59
N ALA A 152 22.45 -14.22 -4.26
CA ALA A 152 21.41 -14.96 -3.55
C ALA A 152 20.04 -14.29 -3.71
N MET A 153 19.98 -12.96 -3.65
CA MET A 153 18.76 -12.20 -3.89
C MET A 153 18.16 -12.48 -5.28
N PHE A 154 19.00 -12.41 -6.34
CA PHE A 154 18.53 -12.71 -7.69
C PHE A 154 18.17 -14.18 -7.89
N ALA A 155 18.84 -15.10 -7.19
CA ALA A 155 18.51 -16.53 -7.25
C ALA A 155 17.13 -16.84 -6.61
N VAL A 156 16.70 -16.06 -5.63
CA VAL A 156 15.40 -16.23 -4.96
C VAL A 156 14.24 -15.62 -5.77
N LEU A 157 14.49 -14.65 -6.65
CA LEU A 157 13.45 -13.95 -7.41
C LEU A 157 12.49 -14.90 -8.16
N PRO A 158 12.93 -15.91 -8.94
CA PRO A 158 12.00 -16.79 -9.63
C PRO A 158 11.08 -17.55 -8.68
N ARG A 159 11.63 -17.99 -7.54
CA ARG A 159 10.84 -18.67 -6.50
C ARG A 159 9.82 -17.72 -5.88
N THR A 160 10.19 -16.46 -5.62
CA THR A 160 9.28 -15.43 -5.10
C THR A 160 8.14 -15.17 -6.08
N VAL A 161 8.43 -15.00 -7.38
CA VAL A 161 7.41 -14.81 -8.42
C VAL A 161 6.48 -16.02 -8.49
N HIS A 162 7.03 -17.24 -8.42
CA HIS A 162 6.22 -18.46 -8.42
C HIS A 162 5.33 -18.54 -7.18
N THR A 163 5.82 -18.20 -5.99
CA THR A 163 5.03 -18.18 -4.76
C THR A 163 3.90 -17.14 -4.83
N LEU A 164 4.20 -15.96 -5.39
CA LEU A 164 3.23 -14.85 -5.49
C LEU A 164 2.35 -14.92 -6.75
N ARG A 165 2.49 -15.93 -7.61
CA ARG A 165 1.79 -16.00 -8.91
C ARG A 165 0.28 -15.83 -8.81
N MET A 166 -0.36 -16.44 -7.81
CA MET A 166 -1.80 -16.32 -7.61
C MET A 166 -2.20 -14.92 -7.14
N SER A 167 -1.41 -14.29 -6.28
CA SER A 167 -1.64 -12.90 -5.87
C SER A 167 -1.47 -11.94 -7.05
N ILE A 168 -0.45 -12.15 -7.89
CA ILE A 168 -0.23 -11.35 -9.12
C ILE A 168 -1.42 -11.50 -10.05
N LEU A 169 -1.88 -12.75 -10.29
CA LEU A 169 -3.05 -13.01 -11.14
C LEU A 169 -4.31 -12.35 -10.58
N THR A 170 -4.56 -12.48 -9.27
CA THR A 170 -5.72 -11.85 -8.63
C THR A 170 -5.69 -10.33 -8.80
N ILE A 171 -4.55 -9.68 -8.57
CA ILE A 171 -4.42 -8.24 -8.76
C ILE A 171 -4.67 -7.86 -10.21
N ALA A 172 -4.09 -8.59 -11.17
CA ALA A 172 -4.28 -8.34 -12.59
C ALA A 172 -5.77 -8.46 -12.99
N MET A 173 -6.48 -9.48 -12.52
CA MET A 173 -7.90 -9.69 -12.82
C MET A 173 -8.79 -8.63 -12.19
N VAL A 174 -8.52 -8.23 -10.94
CA VAL A 174 -9.26 -7.13 -10.28
C VAL A 174 -9.04 -5.81 -11.00
N MET A 175 -7.81 -5.51 -11.42
CA MET A 175 -7.52 -4.30 -12.20
C MET A 175 -8.21 -4.34 -13.57
N ALA A 176 -8.19 -5.49 -14.26
CA ALA A 176 -8.90 -5.67 -15.53
C ALA A 176 -10.40 -5.42 -15.36
N LEU A 177 -11.02 -5.98 -14.31
CA LEU A 177 -12.42 -5.74 -13.97
C LEU A 177 -12.70 -4.26 -13.73
N ALA A 178 -11.85 -3.58 -12.96
CA ALA A 178 -11.99 -2.15 -12.69
C ALA A 178 -11.97 -1.31 -13.99
N TYR A 179 -11.05 -1.63 -14.93
CA TYR A 179 -10.99 -0.97 -16.23
C TYR A 179 -12.24 -1.26 -17.07
N VAL A 180 -12.71 -2.51 -17.13
CA VAL A 180 -13.93 -2.88 -17.86
C VAL A 180 -15.14 -2.14 -17.31
N MET A 181 -15.32 -2.10 -15.99
CA MET A 181 -16.42 -1.38 -15.34
C MET A 181 -16.37 0.13 -15.63
N ASN A 182 -15.16 0.72 -15.62
CA ASN A 182 -15.00 2.14 -15.90
C ASN A 182 -15.27 2.47 -17.38
N PHE A 183 -14.77 1.66 -18.30
CA PHE A 183 -14.95 1.89 -19.75
C PHE A 183 -16.38 1.62 -20.21
N SER A 184 -17.06 0.65 -19.60
CA SER A 184 -18.46 0.34 -19.92
C SER A 184 -19.48 1.31 -19.30
N GLY A 185 -19.04 2.26 -18.47
CA GLY A 185 -19.93 3.17 -17.76
C GLY A 185 -20.66 2.55 -16.56
N GLN A 186 -20.43 1.27 -16.26
CA GLN A 186 -21.06 0.60 -15.10
C GLN A 186 -20.74 1.29 -13.79
N THR A 187 -19.50 1.73 -13.60
CA THR A 187 -19.09 2.48 -12.39
C THR A 187 -19.89 3.76 -12.23
N THR A 188 -20.13 4.49 -13.31
CA THR A 188 -20.93 5.72 -13.29
C THR A 188 -22.40 5.43 -13.00
N ALA A 189 -22.97 4.39 -13.63
CA ALA A 189 -24.38 4.00 -13.42
C ALA A 189 -24.63 3.54 -11.97
N VAL A 190 -23.77 2.66 -11.44
CA VAL A 190 -23.85 2.21 -10.04
C VAL A 190 -23.61 3.35 -9.07
N GLY A 191 -22.63 4.22 -9.35
CA GLY A 191 -22.36 5.42 -8.56
C GLY A 191 -23.53 6.37 -8.50
N ALA A 192 -24.21 6.61 -9.63
CA ALA A 192 -25.42 7.43 -9.70
C ALA A 192 -26.58 6.80 -8.91
N ALA A 193 -26.76 5.50 -9.00
CA ALA A 193 -27.77 4.79 -8.18
C ALA A 193 -27.48 4.91 -6.68
N LEU A 194 -26.22 4.77 -6.27
CA LEU A 194 -25.82 4.96 -4.86
C LEU A 194 -25.98 6.42 -4.40
N ALA A 195 -25.78 7.39 -5.29
CA ALA A 195 -25.98 8.81 -5.00
C ALA A 195 -27.43 9.12 -4.58
N THR A 196 -28.42 8.34 -5.02
CA THR A 196 -29.84 8.51 -4.61
C THR A 196 -30.05 8.29 -3.11
N THR A 197 -29.12 7.62 -2.43
CA THR A 197 -29.15 7.43 -0.96
C THR A 197 -28.78 8.71 -0.22
N GLY A 198 -28.31 9.75 -0.92
CA GLY A 198 -27.96 11.04 -0.34
C GLY A 198 -26.91 10.92 0.77
N ALA A 199 -27.14 11.58 1.91
CA ALA A 199 -26.21 11.57 3.05
C ALA A 199 -25.96 10.16 3.64
N ALA A 200 -26.88 9.21 3.46
CA ALA A 200 -26.69 7.82 3.94
C ALA A 200 -25.52 7.13 3.22
N PHE A 201 -25.13 7.60 2.03
CA PHE A 201 -23.97 7.07 1.33
C PHE A 201 -22.67 7.28 2.12
N ALA A 202 -22.57 8.34 2.93
CA ALA A 202 -21.41 8.55 3.80
C ALA A 202 -21.18 7.39 4.78
N PHE A 203 -22.27 6.77 5.25
CA PHE A 203 -22.21 5.59 6.12
C PHE A 203 -21.90 4.30 5.34
N LEU A 204 -22.39 4.19 4.10
CA LEU A 204 -22.15 3.01 3.24
C LEU A 204 -20.73 2.96 2.69
N SER A 205 -20.08 4.09 2.49
CA SER A 205 -18.75 4.22 1.92
C SER A 205 -17.68 3.36 2.63
N PRO A 206 -17.49 3.44 3.96
CA PRO A 206 -16.53 2.57 4.66
C PRO A 206 -16.91 1.09 4.62
N ILE A 207 -18.20 0.76 4.57
CA ILE A 207 -18.68 -0.62 4.47
C ILE A 207 -18.30 -1.23 3.12
N LEU A 208 -18.42 -0.47 2.03
CA LEU A 208 -17.97 -0.91 0.70
C LEU A 208 -16.47 -1.18 0.68
N GLY A 209 -15.67 -0.31 1.29
CA GLY A 209 -14.25 -0.52 1.46
C GLY A 209 -13.92 -1.76 2.28
N TRP A 210 -14.64 -1.97 3.37
CA TRP A 210 -14.50 -3.13 4.23
C TRP A 210 -14.81 -4.45 3.49
N ILE A 211 -15.97 -4.54 2.83
CA ILE A 211 -16.37 -5.73 2.07
C ILE A 211 -15.39 -5.98 0.92
N GLY A 212 -15.06 -4.93 0.16
CA GLY A 212 -14.15 -5.05 -0.97
C GLY A 212 -12.78 -5.59 -0.58
N THR A 213 -12.24 -5.13 0.54
CA THR A 213 -10.94 -5.61 1.03
C THR A 213 -11.05 -6.99 1.69
N ALA A 214 -12.13 -7.27 2.42
CA ALA A 214 -12.35 -8.59 2.99
C ALA A 214 -12.38 -9.68 1.91
N VAL A 215 -13.04 -9.40 0.78
CA VAL A 215 -13.12 -10.34 -0.35
C VAL A 215 -11.83 -10.39 -1.16
N ALA A 216 -11.27 -9.24 -1.54
CA ALA A 216 -10.09 -9.17 -2.40
C ALA A 216 -8.77 -9.45 -1.65
N GLY A 217 -8.76 -9.43 -0.33
CA GLY A 217 -7.55 -9.56 0.48
C GLY A 217 -6.60 -8.36 0.40
N SER A 218 -6.94 -7.33 -0.37
CA SER A 218 -6.08 -6.18 -0.67
C SER A 218 -6.87 -4.87 -0.67
N ALA A 219 -6.54 -3.97 0.25
CA ALA A 219 -7.12 -2.62 0.29
C ALA A 219 -6.78 -1.80 -0.96
N THR A 220 -5.60 -2.02 -1.56
CA THR A 220 -5.20 -1.36 -2.81
C THR A 220 -6.09 -1.80 -3.98
N SER A 221 -6.36 -3.11 -4.11
CA SER A 221 -7.23 -3.63 -5.14
C SER A 221 -8.68 -3.18 -4.96
N ALA A 222 -9.19 -3.21 -3.74
CA ALA A 222 -10.52 -2.69 -3.42
C ALA A 222 -10.62 -1.18 -3.69
N GLY A 223 -9.59 -0.40 -3.33
CA GLY A 223 -9.51 1.02 -3.64
C GLY A 223 -9.54 1.27 -5.15
N ALA A 224 -8.76 0.55 -5.93
CA ALA A 224 -8.74 0.69 -7.39
C ALA A 224 -10.10 0.36 -8.03
N LEU A 225 -10.80 -0.64 -7.50
CA LEU A 225 -12.12 -1.04 -7.98
C LEU A 225 -13.21 0.00 -7.64
N PHE A 226 -13.23 0.49 -6.41
CA PHE A 226 -14.33 1.31 -5.90
C PHE A 226 -14.07 2.81 -5.90
N ALA A 227 -12.84 3.30 -6.10
CA ALA A 227 -12.52 4.72 -6.00
C ALA A 227 -13.36 5.60 -6.94
N ASN A 228 -13.49 5.21 -8.20
CA ASN A 228 -14.26 5.97 -9.17
C ASN A 228 -15.77 5.90 -8.88
N LEU A 229 -16.27 4.73 -8.48
CA LEU A 229 -17.66 4.55 -8.04
C LEU A 229 -18.00 5.46 -6.86
N GLN A 230 -17.15 5.46 -5.84
CA GLN A 230 -17.32 6.28 -4.65
C GLN A 230 -17.24 7.78 -4.96
N SER A 231 -16.33 8.17 -5.82
CA SER A 231 -16.20 9.56 -6.26
C SER A 231 -17.45 10.04 -7.02
N THR A 232 -17.97 9.20 -7.91
CA THR A 232 -19.19 9.50 -8.68
C THR A 232 -20.42 9.59 -7.75
N ALA A 233 -20.58 8.63 -6.85
CA ALA A 233 -21.68 8.63 -5.89
C ALA A 233 -21.63 9.84 -4.95
N ALA A 234 -20.43 10.19 -4.47
CA ALA A 234 -20.22 11.36 -3.64
C ALA A 234 -20.62 12.66 -4.35
N ALA A 235 -20.16 12.84 -5.58
CA ALA A 235 -20.48 14.01 -6.38
C ALA A 235 -22.01 14.12 -6.63
N GLY A 236 -22.66 13.01 -6.96
CA GLY A 236 -24.12 12.97 -7.16
C GLY A 236 -24.93 13.19 -5.88
N ALA A 237 -24.41 12.82 -4.72
CA ALA A 237 -25.03 13.03 -3.40
C ALA A 237 -24.70 14.40 -2.79
N GLY A 238 -23.89 15.25 -3.44
CA GLY A 238 -23.44 16.53 -2.89
C GLY A 238 -22.46 16.40 -1.73
N LEU A 239 -21.75 15.27 -1.62
CA LEU A 239 -20.76 14.98 -0.60
C LEU A 239 -19.33 15.21 -1.12
N ASP A 240 -18.37 15.45 -0.21
CA ASP A 240 -16.97 15.57 -0.61
C ASP A 240 -16.38 14.19 -0.97
N PRO A 241 -15.98 13.97 -2.24
CA PRO A 241 -15.41 12.71 -2.67
C PRO A 241 -14.16 12.30 -1.89
N ARG A 242 -13.37 13.25 -1.39
CA ARG A 242 -12.13 12.98 -0.63
C ARG A 242 -12.41 12.32 0.70
N ILE A 243 -13.47 12.76 1.39
CA ILE A 243 -13.88 12.18 2.68
C ILE A 243 -14.35 10.75 2.46
N LEU A 244 -15.12 10.49 1.40
CA LEU A 244 -15.63 9.15 1.13
C LEU A 244 -14.55 8.19 0.65
N LEU A 245 -13.58 8.67 -0.15
CA LEU A 245 -12.41 7.87 -0.50
C LEU A 245 -11.55 7.53 0.71
N ALA A 246 -11.38 8.48 1.63
CA ALA A 246 -10.70 8.22 2.91
C ALA A 246 -11.48 7.21 3.77
N ALA A 247 -12.80 7.35 3.87
CA ALA A 247 -13.66 6.41 4.58
C ALA A 247 -13.60 5.00 4.00
N ASN A 248 -13.61 4.88 2.66
CA ASN A 248 -13.41 3.62 1.96
C ASN A 248 -12.04 2.98 2.30
N THR A 249 -11.00 3.78 2.35
CA THR A 249 -9.64 3.31 2.69
C THR A 249 -9.56 2.82 4.15
N ILE A 250 -10.18 3.55 5.08
CA ILE A 250 -10.27 3.15 6.49
C ILE A 250 -11.07 1.85 6.63
N GLY A 251 -12.23 1.77 5.99
CA GLY A 251 -13.04 0.55 5.92
C GLY A 251 -12.25 -0.62 5.36
N GLY A 252 -11.49 -0.39 4.28
CA GLY A 252 -10.60 -1.38 3.69
C GLY A 252 -9.50 -1.86 4.66
N GLY A 253 -8.96 -0.98 5.48
CA GLY A 253 -8.01 -1.35 6.54
C GLY A 253 -8.62 -2.35 7.54
N LEU A 254 -9.85 -2.10 7.97
CA LEU A 254 -10.60 -3.02 8.84
C LEU A 254 -10.94 -4.34 8.13
N GLY A 255 -11.33 -4.28 6.85
CA GLY A 255 -11.63 -5.46 6.05
C GLY A 255 -10.43 -6.39 5.88
N LYS A 256 -9.23 -5.85 5.92
CA LYS A 256 -8.01 -6.64 5.83
C LYS A 256 -7.82 -7.59 7.01
N ILE A 257 -8.29 -7.23 8.19
CA ILE A 257 -8.18 -8.06 9.41
C ILE A 257 -8.90 -9.40 9.21
N VAL A 258 -10.07 -9.38 8.58
CA VAL A 258 -10.91 -10.58 8.35
C VAL A 258 -10.69 -11.21 6.97
N SER A 259 -9.74 -10.72 6.19
CA SER A 259 -9.47 -11.30 4.87
C SER A 259 -8.86 -12.70 4.98
N PRO A 260 -9.28 -13.66 4.15
CA PRO A 260 -8.75 -15.03 4.18
C PRO A 260 -7.23 -15.09 4.08
N GLN A 261 -6.63 -14.17 3.30
CA GLN A 261 -5.18 -14.08 3.14
C GLN A 261 -4.47 -13.74 4.46
N ASN A 262 -4.98 -12.78 5.22
CA ASN A 262 -4.37 -12.39 6.50
C ASN A 262 -4.64 -13.43 7.59
N LEU A 263 -5.82 -14.05 7.58
CA LEU A 263 -6.14 -15.13 8.51
C LEU A 263 -5.22 -16.34 8.29
N ALA A 264 -4.94 -16.70 7.02
CA ALA A 264 -4.00 -17.75 6.70
C ALA A 264 -2.57 -17.44 7.20
N ILE A 265 -2.12 -16.17 7.03
CA ILE A 265 -0.80 -15.74 7.54
C ILE A 265 -0.78 -15.79 9.08
N ALA A 266 -1.83 -15.30 9.73
CA ALA A 266 -1.93 -15.33 11.18
C ALA A 266 -1.95 -16.77 11.73
N ALA A 267 -2.70 -17.68 11.10
CA ALA A 267 -2.72 -19.09 11.46
C ALA A 267 -1.35 -19.74 11.41
N THR A 268 -0.56 -19.45 10.33
CA THR A 268 0.80 -19.97 10.22
C THR A 268 1.77 -19.36 11.25
N ALA A 269 1.50 -18.14 11.73
CA ALA A 269 2.36 -17.48 12.71
C ALA A 269 2.16 -18.00 14.15
N VAL A 270 0.99 -18.59 14.42
CA VAL A 270 0.66 -19.14 15.75
C VAL A 270 0.58 -20.67 15.76
N ASP A 271 1.10 -21.33 14.70
CA ASP A 271 1.02 -22.81 14.53
C ASP A 271 -0.39 -23.38 14.82
N ALA A 272 -1.43 -22.60 14.47
CA ALA A 272 -2.79 -23.05 14.57
C ALA A 272 -3.09 -24.08 13.47
N GLU A 273 -3.36 -25.32 13.85
CA GLU A 273 -3.84 -26.38 12.95
C GLU A 273 -5.26 -26.10 12.42
#